data_b68751c7c4cdd5cb84b4574bd2eba6a8
#
_entry.id   b68751c7c4cdd5cb84b4574bd2eba6a8
#
_cell.length_a   1.000
_cell.length_b   1.000
_cell.length_c   1.000
_cell.angle_alpha   90.00
_cell.angle_beta   90.00
_cell.angle_gamma   90.00
#
_symmetry.space_group_name_H-M   'P 1'
#
loop_
_entity.id
_entity.type
_entity.pdbx_description
1 polymer ?
#
loop_
_entity_poly.entity_id
_entity_poly.type
_entity_poly.pdbx_seq_one_letter_code
_entity_poly.pdbx_strand_id
1 'polypeptide(L)'
;MTDEKDYSLLRHNTFGIDAKCKRFMEYGSVEEAQAVVGMLTETDRPLLILGGGSNLLLTGDYDGTVLHSGIRFLEQTDECHIRCGSGYVWDDVVAYCVANGLYGAENLSVIPGEVGASAVQNIGAYGVEAKDLIDSVEAVEIETGRICRFMNAECAYSYRQSKFKHAWRDRFLITAVTYKLSKTYAPKLDYGNIRAALAAKGIGNPTAMQLRETIIEIRNAKLPDPKVLGNAGSFFMNPVVPTQKYNELARQYEGMPHYTIDSEHEKIPAGWLIEQ
;
A
#
# COMPACT_ATOMS: atom_id res chain seq x y z
N MET A 1 18.16 -14.41 7.23
CA MET A 1 17.78 -14.85 5.86
C MET A 1 17.13 -16.21 5.92
N THR A 2 15.98 -16.39 5.26
CA THR A 2 15.29 -17.68 5.04
C THR A 2 15.43 -18.06 3.57
N ASP A 3 15.59 -19.36 3.26
CA ASP A 3 15.64 -19.90 1.90
C ASP A 3 15.06 -21.32 1.93
N GLU A 4 13.81 -21.46 1.52
CA GLU A 4 13.06 -22.71 1.62
C GLU A 4 12.41 -23.09 0.29
N LYS A 5 12.34 -24.39 -0.01
CA LYS A 5 11.65 -24.96 -1.18
C LYS A 5 10.27 -25.47 -0.78
N ASP A 6 9.36 -25.50 -1.76
CA ASP A 6 7.98 -25.98 -1.59
C ASP A 6 7.26 -25.33 -0.41
N TYR A 7 7.49 -24.00 -0.25
CA TYR A 7 7.05 -23.22 0.89
C TYR A 7 5.58 -22.82 0.78
N SER A 8 4.82 -22.97 1.88
CA SER A 8 3.43 -22.52 1.98
C SER A 8 3.32 -21.00 2.13
N LEU A 9 2.55 -20.37 1.26
CA LEU A 9 2.24 -18.95 1.30
C LEU A 9 1.02 -18.61 2.18
N LEU A 10 0.49 -19.54 2.94
CA LEU A 10 -0.68 -19.37 3.81
C LEU A 10 -0.55 -18.14 4.72
N ARG A 11 0.65 -17.89 5.24
CA ARG A 11 0.94 -16.75 6.14
C ARG A 11 1.33 -15.47 5.41
N HIS A 12 1.42 -15.52 4.08
CA HIS A 12 1.87 -14.43 3.22
C HIS A 12 0.78 -13.97 2.25
N ASN A 13 -0.48 -14.21 2.59
CA ASN A 13 -1.62 -13.63 1.90
C ASN A 13 -2.82 -13.47 2.85
N THR A 14 -3.60 -12.42 2.66
CA THR A 14 -4.74 -12.10 3.53
C THR A 14 -6.04 -12.82 3.15
N PHE A 15 -6.05 -13.56 2.03
CA PHE A 15 -7.14 -14.50 1.73
C PHE A 15 -7.06 -15.79 2.54
N GLY A 16 -5.90 -16.12 3.14
CA GLY A 16 -5.70 -17.38 3.84
C GLY A 16 -5.67 -18.59 2.91
N ILE A 17 -5.20 -18.41 1.68
CA ILE A 17 -5.05 -19.49 0.69
C ILE A 17 -3.74 -20.22 0.94
N ASP A 18 -3.81 -21.55 1.13
CA ASP A 18 -2.64 -22.40 1.28
C ASP A 18 -2.11 -22.85 -0.09
N ALA A 19 -1.58 -21.88 -0.84
CA ALA A 19 -0.82 -22.14 -2.06
C ALA A 19 0.67 -22.23 -1.72
N LYS A 20 1.43 -23.03 -2.47
CA LYS A 20 2.88 -23.16 -2.31
C LYS A 20 3.62 -22.37 -3.39
N CYS A 21 4.87 -21.99 -3.07
CA CYS A 21 5.82 -21.54 -4.08
C CYS A 21 6.99 -22.51 -4.17
N LYS A 22 7.63 -22.55 -5.34
CA LYS A 22 8.80 -23.43 -5.59
C LYS A 22 9.97 -23.09 -4.67
N ARG A 23 10.20 -21.80 -4.41
CA ARG A 23 11.22 -21.29 -3.49
C ARG A 23 10.73 -20.03 -2.81
N PHE A 24 11.00 -19.91 -1.52
CA PHE A 24 10.71 -18.70 -0.75
C PHE A 24 12.01 -18.20 -0.13
N MET A 25 12.32 -16.92 -0.34
CA MET A 25 13.48 -16.27 0.24
C MET A 25 13.07 -15.02 1.00
N GLU A 26 13.42 -14.95 2.29
CA GLU A 26 13.19 -13.77 3.13
C GLU A 26 14.53 -13.18 3.56
N TYR A 27 14.67 -11.86 3.46
CA TYR A 27 15.87 -11.12 3.86
C TYR A 27 15.51 -10.08 4.93
N GLY A 28 16.32 -10.00 6.00
CA GLY A 28 16.14 -9.12 7.15
C GLY A 28 17.06 -7.90 7.18
N SER A 29 17.98 -7.76 6.20
CA SER A 29 18.86 -6.59 6.06
C SER A 29 19.17 -6.30 4.59
N VAL A 30 19.82 -5.15 4.34
CA VAL A 30 20.29 -4.79 2.98
C VAL A 30 21.34 -5.77 2.48
N GLU A 31 22.26 -6.19 3.35
CA GLU A 31 23.31 -7.18 3.05
C GLU A 31 22.71 -8.53 2.70
N GLU A 32 21.67 -8.95 3.42
CA GLU A 32 20.92 -10.17 3.10
C GLU A 32 20.15 -10.04 1.77
N ALA A 33 19.57 -8.87 1.47
CA ALA A 33 18.96 -8.62 0.18
C ALA A 33 19.97 -8.73 -0.97
N GLN A 34 21.18 -8.19 -0.80
CA GLN A 34 22.28 -8.36 -1.76
C GLN A 34 22.72 -9.82 -1.89
N ALA A 35 22.79 -10.56 -0.78
CA ALA A 35 23.11 -11.98 -0.79
C ALA A 35 22.03 -12.79 -1.55
N VAL A 36 20.75 -12.54 -1.26
CA VAL A 36 19.62 -13.14 -1.99
C VAL A 36 19.74 -12.90 -3.49
N VAL A 37 19.98 -11.66 -3.90
CA VAL A 37 20.18 -11.31 -5.32
C VAL A 37 21.33 -12.10 -5.95
N GLY A 38 22.47 -12.23 -5.23
CA GLY A 38 23.64 -13.00 -5.70
C GLY A 38 23.40 -14.52 -5.81
N MET A 39 22.34 -15.04 -5.15
CA MET A 39 21.96 -16.44 -5.21
C MET A 39 20.95 -16.75 -6.33
N LEU A 40 20.29 -15.71 -6.90
CA LEU A 40 19.28 -15.90 -7.94
C LEU A 40 19.95 -16.31 -9.26
N THR A 41 19.30 -17.26 -9.92
CA THR A 41 19.65 -17.76 -11.25
C THR A 41 18.46 -17.71 -12.19
N GLU A 42 18.63 -17.98 -13.45
CA GLU A 42 17.51 -18.05 -14.41
C GLU A 42 16.50 -19.15 -14.06
N THR A 43 16.91 -20.20 -13.33
CA THR A 43 16.01 -21.28 -12.91
C THR A 43 15.11 -20.89 -11.73
N ASP A 44 15.38 -19.76 -11.08
CA ASP A 44 14.56 -19.20 -10.00
C ASP A 44 13.38 -18.35 -10.52
N ARG A 45 13.34 -18.08 -11.82
CA ARG A 45 12.24 -17.34 -12.45
C ARG A 45 11.01 -18.24 -12.67
N PRO A 46 9.81 -17.67 -12.67
CA PRO A 46 9.49 -16.26 -12.48
C PRO A 46 9.68 -15.80 -11.02
N LEU A 47 9.98 -14.51 -10.81
CA LEU A 47 10.08 -13.90 -9.49
C LEU A 47 8.76 -13.24 -9.09
N LEU A 48 8.39 -13.36 -7.80
CA LEU A 48 7.31 -12.60 -7.19
C LEU A 48 7.87 -11.86 -5.97
N ILE A 49 7.96 -10.53 -6.07
CA ILE A 49 8.32 -9.69 -4.92
C ILE A 49 7.04 -9.45 -4.13
N LEU A 50 6.96 -10.03 -2.93
CA LEU A 50 5.76 -10.08 -2.11
C LEU A 50 5.96 -9.25 -0.85
N GLY A 51 5.03 -8.34 -0.53
CA GLY A 51 4.87 -7.77 0.80
C GLY A 51 3.89 -8.60 1.62
N GLY A 52 3.07 -7.99 2.46
CA GLY A 52 2.10 -8.69 3.31
C GLY A 52 0.96 -9.41 2.56
N GLY A 53 0.99 -9.52 1.24
CA GLY A 53 0.02 -10.26 0.43
C GLY A 53 -1.42 -9.77 0.53
N SER A 54 -1.63 -8.52 0.93
CA SER A 54 -2.96 -7.95 1.18
C SER A 54 -3.70 -7.45 -0.07
N ASN A 55 -3.09 -7.58 -1.25
CA ASN A 55 -3.69 -7.23 -2.54
C ASN A 55 -3.30 -8.25 -3.61
N LEU A 56 -3.31 -9.52 -3.24
CA LEU A 56 -2.94 -10.66 -4.09
C LEU A 56 -3.99 -11.76 -3.96
N LEU A 57 -4.40 -12.34 -5.08
CA LEU A 57 -5.19 -13.56 -5.14
C LEU A 57 -4.32 -14.68 -5.74
N LEU A 58 -3.99 -15.67 -4.92
CA LEU A 58 -3.33 -16.89 -5.37
C LEU A 58 -4.37 -17.85 -5.93
N THR A 59 -4.33 -18.12 -7.21
CA THR A 59 -5.29 -19.03 -7.89
C THR A 59 -4.79 -20.48 -7.95
N GLY A 60 -3.61 -20.74 -7.42
CA GLY A 60 -2.93 -22.02 -7.34
C GLY A 60 -1.51 -21.85 -6.85
N ASP A 61 -0.73 -22.93 -6.87
CA ASP A 61 0.68 -22.91 -6.53
C ASP A 61 1.46 -22.02 -7.51
N TYR A 62 2.50 -21.37 -6.99
CA TYR A 62 3.37 -20.48 -7.76
C TYR A 62 4.66 -21.22 -8.15
N ASP A 63 4.80 -21.56 -9.43
CA ASP A 63 6.00 -22.25 -9.94
C ASP A 63 7.17 -21.28 -10.17
N GLY A 64 7.56 -20.57 -9.13
CA GLY A 64 8.63 -19.59 -9.15
C GLY A 64 9.15 -19.27 -7.75
N THR A 65 10.02 -18.25 -7.67
CA THR A 65 10.61 -17.81 -6.41
C THR A 65 9.88 -16.58 -5.88
N VAL A 66 9.45 -16.66 -4.62
CA VAL A 66 8.91 -15.54 -3.87
C VAL A 66 10.02 -14.88 -3.07
N LEU A 67 10.14 -13.55 -3.20
CA LEU A 67 11.09 -12.72 -2.46
C LEU A 67 10.31 -11.82 -1.49
N HIS A 68 10.61 -11.95 -0.20
CA HIS A 68 9.92 -11.21 0.87
C HIS A 68 10.91 -10.42 1.72
N SER A 69 10.54 -9.18 2.05
CA SER A 69 11.36 -8.36 2.95
C SER A 69 10.94 -8.54 4.40
N GLY A 70 11.85 -9.05 5.22
CA GLY A 70 11.76 -9.05 6.67
C GLY A 70 12.46 -7.85 7.34
N ILE A 71 12.86 -6.81 6.58
CA ILE A 71 13.53 -5.63 7.13
C ILE A 71 12.52 -4.81 7.93
N ARG A 72 12.66 -4.82 9.26
CA ARG A 72 11.71 -4.18 10.18
C ARG A 72 12.44 -3.23 11.13
N PHE A 73 12.36 -1.96 10.83
CA PHE A 73 12.78 -0.86 11.71
C PHE A 73 11.95 0.37 11.42
N LEU A 74 11.89 1.29 12.38
CA LEU A 74 11.35 2.63 12.26
C LEU A 74 12.31 3.59 12.97
N GLU A 75 12.85 4.55 12.25
CA GLU A 75 13.81 5.53 12.71
C GLU A 75 13.31 6.92 12.38
N GLN A 76 13.25 7.81 13.36
CA GLN A 76 13.06 9.23 13.10
C GLN A 76 14.44 9.82 12.80
N THR A 77 14.67 10.27 11.56
CA THR A 77 15.97 10.76 11.09
C THR A 77 16.17 12.25 11.35
N ASP A 78 15.07 12.99 11.44
CA ASP A 78 15.03 14.40 11.85
C ASP A 78 13.64 14.81 12.38
N GLU A 79 13.36 16.10 12.51
CA GLU A 79 12.08 16.59 13.06
C GLU A 79 10.85 16.15 12.26
N CYS A 80 10.98 15.96 10.95
CA CYS A 80 9.87 15.69 10.01
C CYS A 80 10.03 14.39 9.22
N HIS A 81 11.18 13.74 9.26
CA HIS A 81 11.42 12.55 8.46
C HIS A 81 11.51 11.30 9.33
N ILE A 82 10.83 10.26 8.87
CA ILE A 82 10.96 8.89 9.38
C ILE A 82 11.43 7.97 8.26
N ARG A 83 12.35 7.07 8.56
CA ARG A 83 12.85 6.02 7.67
C ARG A 83 12.39 4.68 8.21
N CYS A 84 11.72 3.90 7.37
CA CYS A 84 11.12 2.62 7.75
C CYS A 84 11.60 1.50 6.86
N GLY A 85 11.91 0.34 7.45
CA GLY A 85 12.23 -0.88 6.72
C GLY A 85 11.04 -1.38 5.91
N SER A 86 11.30 -1.94 4.73
CA SER A 86 10.26 -2.30 3.76
C SER A 86 9.28 -3.38 4.25
N GLY A 87 9.70 -4.26 5.18
CA GLY A 87 8.84 -5.27 5.82
C GLY A 87 8.15 -4.78 7.10
N TYR A 88 8.23 -3.47 7.43
CA TYR A 88 7.51 -2.93 8.58
C TYR A 88 6.01 -2.77 8.24
N VAL A 89 5.13 -3.06 9.20
CA VAL A 89 3.68 -2.94 9.02
C VAL A 89 3.30 -1.48 8.81
N TRP A 90 2.58 -1.19 7.73
CA TRP A 90 2.22 0.18 7.38
C TRP A 90 1.40 0.89 8.45
N ASP A 91 0.39 0.22 9.03
CA ASP A 91 -0.47 0.85 10.03
C ASP A 91 0.24 1.17 11.34
N ASP A 92 1.29 0.44 11.69
CA ASP A 92 2.14 0.73 12.85
C ASP A 92 2.96 2.01 12.60
N VAL A 93 3.36 2.29 11.34
CA VAL A 93 3.98 3.56 10.96
C VAL A 93 3.01 4.71 11.19
N VAL A 94 1.76 4.57 10.72
CA VAL A 94 0.74 5.61 10.91
C VAL A 94 0.45 5.84 12.40
N ALA A 95 0.33 4.77 13.19
CA ALA A 95 0.11 4.85 14.62
C ALA A 95 1.26 5.59 15.32
N TYR A 96 2.51 5.25 14.99
CA TYR A 96 3.69 5.93 15.50
C TYR A 96 3.68 7.43 15.16
N CYS A 97 3.39 7.78 13.90
CA CYS A 97 3.34 9.17 13.45
C CYS A 97 2.33 9.99 14.27
N VAL A 98 1.09 9.49 14.39
CA VAL A 98 0.02 10.17 15.15
C VAL A 98 0.41 10.35 16.62
N ALA A 99 0.98 9.30 17.24
CA ALA A 99 1.38 9.35 18.65
C ALA A 99 2.54 10.32 18.92
N ASN A 100 3.38 10.60 17.92
CA ASN A 100 4.58 11.44 18.07
C ASN A 100 4.43 12.85 17.43
N GLY A 101 3.20 13.27 17.07
CA GLY A 101 2.95 14.59 16.50
C GLY A 101 3.60 14.79 15.13
N LEU A 102 3.61 13.73 14.32
CA LEU A 102 4.04 13.69 12.93
C LEU A 102 2.79 13.51 12.06
N TYR A 103 2.36 14.53 11.35
CA TYR A 103 1.06 14.60 10.73
C TYR A 103 1.11 14.41 9.21
N GLY A 104 -0.01 13.94 8.63
CA GLY A 104 -0.24 13.75 7.21
C GLY A 104 -0.57 12.31 6.81
N ALA A 105 -0.28 11.32 7.67
CA ALA A 105 -0.54 9.91 7.40
C ALA A 105 -1.90 9.41 7.93
N GLU A 106 -2.64 10.19 8.69
CA GLU A 106 -3.84 9.78 9.44
C GLU A 106 -4.89 9.12 8.54
N ASN A 107 -5.11 9.70 7.35
CA ASN A 107 -6.08 9.20 6.38
C ASN A 107 -5.71 7.83 5.79
N LEU A 108 -4.46 7.41 5.93
CA LEU A 108 -3.95 6.12 5.44
C LEU A 108 -3.98 5.02 6.52
N SER A 109 -4.71 5.26 7.62
CA SER A 109 -4.87 4.31 8.73
C SER A 109 -5.50 3.01 8.29
N VAL A 110 -5.05 1.91 8.89
CA VAL A 110 -5.51 0.52 8.70
C VAL A 110 -5.57 0.06 7.23
N ILE A 111 -4.74 0.67 6.36
CA ILE A 111 -4.47 0.07 5.06
C ILE A 111 -3.57 -1.16 5.33
N PRO A 112 -4.02 -2.38 4.99
CA PRO A 112 -3.23 -3.57 5.24
C PRO A 112 -2.00 -3.60 4.33
N GLY A 113 -0.92 -4.23 4.82
CA GLY A 113 0.32 -4.41 4.07
C GLY A 113 1.52 -3.75 4.73
N GLU A 114 2.59 -3.66 3.99
CA GLU A 114 3.92 -3.27 4.46
C GLU A 114 4.43 -2.01 3.76
N VAL A 115 5.41 -1.37 4.37
CA VAL A 115 6.07 -0.15 3.92
C VAL A 115 6.56 -0.25 2.47
N GLY A 116 7.25 -1.32 2.08
CA GLY A 116 7.72 -1.50 0.70
C GLY A 116 6.58 -1.53 -0.31
N ALA A 117 5.50 -2.27 0.03
CA ALA A 117 4.30 -2.35 -0.82
C ALA A 117 3.58 -0.99 -0.91
N SER A 118 3.63 -0.15 0.12
CA SER A 118 3.05 1.19 0.10
C SER A 118 3.65 2.05 -1.00
N ALA A 119 4.98 1.97 -1.20
CA ALA A 119 5.70 2.68 -2.24
C ALA A 119 5.43 2.09 -3.63
N VAL A 120 5.38 0.75 -3.77
CA VAL A 120 5.08 0.10 -5.06
C VAL A 120 3.69 0.47 -5.55
N GLN A 121 2.68 0.36 -4.67
CA GLN A 121 1.27 0.54 -5.00
C GLN A 121 0.83 2.01 -5.01
N ASN A 122 1.64 2.94 -4.50
CA ASN A 122 1.17 4.26 -4.15
C ASN A 122 -0.18 4.16 -3.42
N ILE A 123 -0.16 3.46 -2.25
CA ILE A 123 -1.39 3.24 -1.47
C ILE A 123 -2.08 4.56 -1.16
N GLY A 124 -3.38 4.54 -1.03
CA GLY A 124 -4.12 5.76 -0.75
C GLY A 124 -5.54 5.48 -0.28
N ALA A 125 -6.02 6.35 0.59
CA ALA A 125 -7.36 6.35 1.11
C ALA A 125 -7.76 7.78 1.51
N TYR A 126 -9.04 8.07 1.50
CA TYR A 126 -9.61 9.31 2.02
C TYR A 126 -8.91 10.59 1.56
N GLY A 127 -8.56 10.65 0.26
CA GLY A 127 -7.96 11.84 -0.36
C GLY A 127 -6.46 12.05 -0.09
N VAL A 128 -5.77 11.05 0.47
CA VAL A 128 -4.31 11.03 0.66
C VAL A 128 -3.72 9.83 -0.05
N GLU A 129 -2.55 9.99 -0.64
CA GLU A 129 -1.77 8.91 -1.25
C GLU A 129 -0.36 8.86 -0.63
N ALA A 130 0.28 7.69 -0.65
CA ALA A 130 1.63 7.51 -0.10
C ALA A 130 2.65 8.47 -0.75
N LYS A 131 2.50 8.77 -2.05
CA LYS A 131 3.34 9.75 -2.77
C LYS A 131 3.34 11.15 -2.13
N ASP A 132 2.27 11.53 -1.43
CA ASP A 132 2.18 12.83 -0.77
C ASP A 132 3.14 12.93 0.43
N LEU A 133 3.60 11.77 0.92
CA LEU A 133 4.46 11.64 2.09
C LEU A 133 5.85 11.08 1.75
N ILE A 134 5.97 10.23 0.72
CA ILE A 134 7.25 9.62 0.36
C ILE A 134 8.25 10.70 -0.05
N ASP A 135 9.41 10.73 0.64
CA ASP A 135 10.58 11.52 0.25
C ASP A 135 11.47 10.71 -0.70
N SER A 136 11.86 9.52 -0.28
CA SER A 136 12.73 8.64 -1.07
C SER A 136 12.49 7.17 -0.79
N VAL A 137 12.92 6.31 -1.72
CA VAL A 137 12.85 4.85 -1.66
C VAL A 137 14.26 4.29 -1.84
N GLU A 138 14.69 3.42 -0.94
CA GLU A 138 15.95 2.67 -1.01
C GLU A 138 15.68 1.25 -1.48
N ALA A 139 16.53 0.73 -2.35
CA ALA A 139 16.35 -0.60 -2.92
C ALA A 139 17.67 -1.24 -3.33
N VAL A 140 17.68 -2.55 -3.47
CA VAL A 140 18.75 -3.33 -4.11
C VAL A 140 18.31 -3.70 -5.53
N GLU A 141 19.14 -3.39 -6.53
CA GLU A 141 18.91 -3.77 -7.91
C GLU A 141 19.17 -5.27 -8.11
N ILE A 142 18.18 -6.00 -8.61
CA ILE A 142 18.23 -7.48 -8.72
C ILE A 142 19.33 -7.93 -9.71
N GLU A 143 19.57 -7.19 -10.79
CA GLU A 143 20.55 -7.56 -11.79
C GLU A 143 21.99 -7.42 -11.31
N THR A 144 22.28 -6.41 -10.48
CA THR A 144 23.64 -6.01 -10.12
C THR A 144 23.98 -6.14 -8.64
N GLY A 145 22.98 -6.30 -7.77
CA GLY A 145 23.14 -6.23 -6.31
C GLY A 145 23.47 -4.82 -5.79
N ARG A 146 23.43 -3.79 -6.64
CA ARG A 146 23.76 -2.42 -6.29
C ARG A 146 22.63 -1.79 -5.45
N ILE A 147 23.04 -1.07 -4.40
CA ILE A 147 22.12 -0.24 -3.62
C ILE A 147 21.77 1.01 -4.41
N CYS A 148 20.48 1.28 -4.55
CA CYS A 148 19.91 2.43 -5.24
C CYS A 148 19.04 3.24 -4.28
N ARG A 149 19.00 4.56 -4.49
CA ARG A 149 18.06 5.46 -3.83
C ARG A 149 17.34 6.27 -4.91
N PHE A 150 16.01 6.32 -4.81
CA PHE A 150 15.15 7.05 -5.74
C PHE A 150 14.40 8.14 -4.97
N MET A 151 14.46 9.36 -5.43
CA MET A 151 13.63 10.43 -4.90
C MET A 151 12.18 10.27 -5.39
N ASN A 152 11.24 10.84 -4.68
CA ASN A 152 9.80 10.78 -5.01
C ASN A 152 9.53 11.07 -6.51
N ALA A 153 10.09 12.13 -7.05
CA ALA A 153 9.89 12.55 -8.44
C ALA A 153 10.36 11.50 -9.47
N GLU A 154 11.36 10.68 -9.13
CA GLU A 154 11.87 9.64 -10.02
C GLU A 154 10.94 8.43 -10.11
N CYS A 155 10.11 8.20 -9.08
CA CYS A 155 9.19 7.06 -8.98
C CYS A 155 7.95 7.18 -9.89
N ALA A 156 7.70 8.36 -10.50
CA ALA A 156 6.59 8.66 -11.40
C ALA A 156 5.22 8.17 -10.84
N TYR A 157 4.94 8.56 -9.61
CA TYR A 157 3.71 8.19 -8.93
C TYR A 157 2.46 8.79 -9.59
N SER A 158 1.44 7.97 -9.75
CA SER A 158 0.07 8.38 -10.08
C SER A 158 -0.94 7.49 -9.35
N TYR A 159 -2.23 7.64 -9.60
CA TYR A 159 -3.26 6.88 -8.90
C TYR A 159 -3.02 5.36 -9.00
N ARG A 160 -2.65 4.74 -7.88
CA ARG A 160 -2.30 3.31 -7.75
C ARG A 160 -1.15 2.86 -8.68
N GLN A 161 -0.30 3.77 -9.12
CA GLN A 161 0.79 3.50 -10.04
C GLN A 161 2.12 4.07 -9.54
N SER A 162 3.19 3.38 -9.92
CA SER A 162 4.58 3.82 -9.77
C SER A 162 5.44 3.16 -10.85
N LYS A 163 6.67 3.62 -11.06
CA LYS A 163 7.63 2.91 -11.92
C LYS A 163 7.88 1.47 -11.47
N PHE A 164 7.79 1.17 -10.16
CA PHE A 164 7.97 -0.18 -9.63
C PHE A 164 6.92 -1.17 -10.13
N LYS A 165 5.75 -0.69 -10.60
CA LYS A 165 4.72 -1.54 -11.25
C LYS A 165 4.90 -1.67 -12.77
N HIS A 166 5.76 -0.85 -13.38
CA HIS A 166 5.94 -0.74 -14.83
C HIS A 166 7.41 -0.91 -15.22
N ALA A 167 8.10 0.16 -15.58
CA ALA A 167 9.48 0.12 -16.10
C ALA A 167 10.51 -0.48 -15.13
N TRP A 168 10.22 -0.49 -13.84
CA TRP A 168 11.08 -1.05 -12.79
C TRP A 168 10.51 -2.35 -12.18
N ARG A 169 9.47 -2.89 -12.78
CA ARG A 169 8.88 -4.15 -12.31
C ARG A 169 9.92 -5.26 -12.32
N ASP A 170 9.97 -6.02 -11.21
CA ASP A 170 10.87 -7.15 -10.97
C ASP A 170 12.37 -6.80 -11.09
N ARG A 171 12.71 -5.50 -10.94
CA ARG A 171 14.11 -5.03 -11.00
C ARG A 171 14.70 -4.64 -9.65
N PHE A 172 13.89 -4.31 -8.67
CA PHE A 172 14.35 -3.77 -7.39
C PHE A 172 13.68 -4.43 -6.21
N LEU A 173 14.48 -4.83 -5.22
CA LEU A 173 14.02 -5.18 -3.89
C LEU A 173 14.03 -3.93 -3.02
N ILE A 174 12.88 -3.37 -2.70
CA ILE A 174 12.79 -2.22 -1.80
C ILE A 174 13.25 -2.65 -0.41
N THR A 175 14.15 -1.89 0.20
CA THR A 175 14.73 -2.14 1.52
C THR A 175 14.26 -1.16 2.57
N ALA A 176 14.03 0.11 2.20
CA ALA A 176 13.49 1.12 3.09
C ALA A 176 12.72 2.21 2.31
N VAL A 177 11.84 2.91 3.02
CA VAL A 177 11.16 4.11 2.52
C VAL A 177 11.30 5.21 3.56
N THR A 178 11.67 6.40 3.10
CA THR A 178 11.69 7.61 3.93
C THR A 178 10.44 8.42 3.64
N TYR A 179 9.72 8.78 4.70
CA TYR A 179 8.53 9.63 4.63
C TYR A 179 8.80 10.99 5.26
N LYS A 180 8.30 12.04 4.60
CA LYS A 180 8.30 13.41 5.11
C LYS A 180 6.91 13.74 5.65
N LEU A 181 6.83 14.00 6.94
CA LEU A 181 5.62 14.34 7.68
C LEU A 181 5.61 15.84 8.04
N SER A 182 4.49 16.32 8.57
CA SER A 182 4.33 17.69 9.03
C SER A 182 4.32 17.76 10.55
N LYS A 183 4.89 18.83 11.12
CA LYS A 183 4.68 19.20 12.54
C LYS A 183 3.40 20.03 12.74
N THR A 184 2.80 20.51 11.67
CA THR A 184 1.54 21.24 11.71
C THR A 184 0.40 20.32 11.31
N TYR A 185 -0.56 20.14 12.20
CA TYR A 185 -1.74 19.33 11.92
C TYR A 185 -2.71 20.07 11.01
N ALA A 186 -3.00 19.50 9.86
CA ALA A 186 -3.96 20.02 8.88
C ALA A 186 -4.84 18.86 8.37
N PRO A 187 -5.95 18.52 9.06
CA PRO A 187 -6.75 17.34 8.77
C PRO A 187 -7.45 17.45 7.41
N LYS A 188 -7.40 16.38 6.61
CA LYS A 188 -8.17 16.22 5.37
C LYS A 188 -9.47 15.49 5.68
N LEU A 189 -10.59 16.21 5.73
CA LEU A 189 -11.90 15.69 6.17
C LEU A 189 -12.93 15.56 5.05
N ASP A 190 -12.63 16.10 3.85
CA ASP A 190 -13.62 16.30 2.78
C ASP A 190 -13.83 15.06 1.90
N TYR A 191 -13.20 13.94 2.23
CA TYR A 191 -13.35 12.72 1.45
C TYR A 191 -14.18 11.66 2.19
N GLY A 192 -15.18 11.11 1.48
CA GLY A 192 -16.04 10.06 2.03
C GLY A 192 -16.90 10.52 3.21
N ASN A 193 -17.15 9.63 4.16
CA ASN A 193 -18.05 9.87 5.30
C ASN A 193 -17.35 10.43 6.55
N ILE A 194 -16.09 10.90 6.46
CA ILE A 194 -15.31 11.32 7.64
C ILE A 194 -16.03 12.45 8.40
N ARG A 195 -16.45 13.52 7.71
CA ARG A 195 -17.17 14.64 8.37
C ARG A 195 -18.48 14.19 9.04
N ALA A 196 -19.25 13.35 8.37
CA ALA A 196 -20.50 12.85 8.93
C ALA A 196 -20.26 11.95 10.16
N ALA A 197 -19.25 11.09 10.13
CA ALA A 197 -18.89 10.23 11.24
C ALA A 197 -18.37 11.04 12.45
N LEU A 198 -17.56 12.06 12.23
CA LEU A 198 -17.09 12.97 13.28
C LEU A 198 -18.26 13.77 13.89
N ALA A 199 -19.15 14.30 13.02
CA ALA A 199 -20.33 15.04 13.48
C ALA A 199 -21.27 14.17 14.32
N ALA A 200 -21.47 12.92 13.96
CA ALA A 200 -22.26 11.96 14.75
C ALA A 200 -21.68 11.72 16.16
N LYS A 201 -20.38 11.93 16.33
CA LYS A 201 -19.68 11.88 17.64
C LYS A 201 -19.62 13.23 18.35
N GLY A 202 -20.17 14.30 17.78
CA GLY A 202 -20.09 15.65 18.31
C GLY A 202 -18.69 16.29 18.18
N ILE A 203 -17.84 15.77 17.26
CA ILE A 203 -16.47 16.24 17.06
C ILE A 203 -16.43 17.20 15.87
N GLY A 204 -16.31 18.50 16.13
CA GLY A 204 -16.20 19.54 15.09
C GLY A 204 -14.76 19.74 14.59
N ASN A 205 -13.79 19.72 15.49
CA ASN A 205 -12.37 19.90 15.22
C ASN A 205 -11.60 18.69 15.79
N PRO A 206 -11.43 17.60 15.02
CA PRO A 206 -10.78 16.41 15.53
C PRO A 206 -9.29 16.62 15.77
N THR A 207 -8.75 15.98 16.79
CA THR A 207 -7.31 15.72 16.89
C THR A 207 -6.89 14.66 15.87
N ALA A 208 -5.59 14.51 15.63
CA ALA A 208 -5.07 13.46 14.74
C ALA A 208 -5.47 12.05 15.21
N MET A 209 -5.48 11.81 16.53
CA MET A 209 -5.92 10.53 17.09
C MET A 209 -7.41 10.29 16.85
N GLN A 210 -8.28 11.30 17.12
CA GLN A 210 -9.71 11.18 16.86
C GLN A 210 -10.05 10.96 15.37
N LEU A 211 -9.27 11.59 14.46
CA LEU A 211 -9.40 11.34 13.03
C LEU A 211 -9.02 9.89 12.69
N ARG A 212 -7.86 9.42 13.20
CA ARG A 212 -7.42 8.03 13.00
C ARG A 212 -8.46 7.02 13.50
N GLU A 213 -8.93 7.17 14.74
CA GLU A 213 -9.97 6.30 15.34
C GLU A 213 -11.25 6.28 14.52
N THR A 214 -11.70 7.45 14.04
CA THR A 214 -12.89 7.54 13.19
C THR A 214 -12.70 6.83 11.85
N ILE A 215 -11.52 6.94 11.24
CA ILE A 215 -11.20 6.21 10.01
C ILE A 215 -11.16 4.70 10.25
N ILE A 216 -10.58 4.25 11.36
CA ILE A 216 -10.56 2.82 11.75
C ILE A 216 -12.00 2.29 11.85
N GLU A 217 -12.90 2.99 12.53
CA GLU A 217 -14.30 2.59 12.66
C GLU A 217 -15.02 2.54 11.29
N ILE A 218 -14.84 3.57 10.46
CA ILE A 218 -15.44 3.60 9.10
C ILE A 218 -14.97 2.40 8.27
N ARG A 219 -13.68 2.06 8.36
CA ARG A 219 -13.12 0.94 7.59
C ARG A 219 -13.56 -0.40 8.11
N ASN A 220 -13.55 -0.61 9.42
CA ASN A 220 -14.00 -1.85 10.05
C ASN A 220 -15.50 -2.11 9.83
N ALA A 221 -16.31 -1.07 9.67
CA ALA A 221 -17.72 -1.22 9.32
C ALA A 221 -17.96 -1.64 7.86
N LYS A 222 -16.98 -1.42 6.97
CA LYS A 222 -17.12 -1.69 5.53
C LYS A 222 -16.33 -2.92 5.05
N LEU A 223 -15.20 -3.20 5.67
CA LEU A 223 -14.29 -4.26 5.24
C LEU A 223 -14.20 -5.31 6.33
N PRO A 224 -14.40 -6.59 6.00
CA PRO A 224 -14.21 -7.66 6.98
C PRO A 224 -12.75 -7.75 7.40
N ASP A 225 -12.52 -8.12 8.68
CA ASP A 225 -11.17 -8.43 9.15
C ASP A 225 -10.66 -9.68 8.40
N PRO A 226 -9.51 -9.60 7.71
CA PRO A 226 -8.94 -10.74 6.99
C PRO A 226 -8.65 -11.96 7.87
N LYS A 227 -8.47 -11.77 9.18
CA LYS A 227 -8.29 -12.86 10.14
C LYS A 227 -9.58 -13.66 10.38
N VAL A 228 -10.74 -13.06 10.11
CA VAL A 228 -12.06 -13.68 10.26
C VAL A 228 -12.60 -14.16 8.93
N LEU A 229 -12.49 -13.32 7.91
CA LEU A 229 -12.91 -13.61 6.53
C LEU A 229 -11.84 -13.18 5.56
N GLY A 230 -11.13 -14.16 5.00
CA GLY A 230 -10.04 -13.91 4.03
C GLY A 230 -10.48 -13.01 2.89
N ASN A 231 -9.70 -11.96 2.64
CA ASN A 231 -9.98 -10.99 1.58
C ASN A 231 -8.69 -10.25 1.17
N ALA A 232 -8.75 -9.51 0.06
CA ALA A 232 -7.67 -8.63 -0.39
C ALA A 232 -8.07 -7.15 -0.35
N GLY A 233 -8.99 -6.78 0.55
CA GLY A 233 -9.48 -5.40 0.69
C GLY A 233 -10.12 -4.87 -0.60
N SER A 234 -9.91 -3.59 -0.91
CA SER A 234 -10.37 -2.98 -2.16
C SER A 234 -9.45 -3.37 -3.31
N PHE A 235 -9.70 -4.56 -3.88
CA PHE A 235 -8.83 -5.20 -4.88
C PHE A 235 -8.84 -4.47 -6.24
N PHE A 236 -10.02 -4.05 -6.71
CA PHE A 236 -10.16 -3.40 -8.00
C PHE A 236 -9.89 -1.90 -7.92
N MET A 237 -9.21 -1.37 -8.92
CA MET A 237 -9.07 0.07 -9.10
C MET A 237 -10.41 0.67 -9.53
N ASN A 238 -10.70 1.86 -9.01
CA ASN A 238 -11.84 2.64 -9.50
C ASN A 238 -11.55 3.07 -10.96
N PRO A 239 -12.40 2.71 -11.94
CA PRO A 239 -12.19 3.11 -13.32
C PRO A 239 -12.34 4.62 -13.48
N VAL A 240 -11.46 5.20 -14.29
CA VAL A 240 -11.57 6.57 -14.78
C VAL A 240 -12.13 6.51 -16.19
N VAL A 241 -13.24 7.18 -16.41
CA VAL A 241 -13.96 7.17 -17.69
C VAL A 241 -14.17 8.61 -18.19
N PRO A 242 -14.36 8.82 -19.51
CA PRO A 242 -14.78 10.12 -20.02
C PRO A 242 -16.09 10.56 -19.37
N THR A 243 -16.24 11.87 -19.09
CA THR A 243 -17.46 12.46 -18.51
C THR A 243 -18.70 12.12 -19.34
N GLN A 244 -18.58 12.04 -20.68
CA GLN A 244 -19.67 11.60 -21.54
C GLN A 244 -20.13 10.18 -21.18
N LYS A 245 -19.18 9.25 -20.99
CA LYS A 245 -19.51 7.85 -20.63
C LYS A 245 -20.17 7.77 -19.26
N TYR A 246 -19.68 8.53 -18.29
CA TYR A 246 -20.32 8.63 -16.98
C TYR A 246 -21.78 9.13 -17.12
N ASN A 247 -22.02 10.19 -17.88
CA ASN A 247 -23.36 10.75 -18.08
C ASN A 247 -24.33 9.78 -18.76
N GLU A 248 -23.85 8.94 -19.68
CA GLU A 248 -24.64 7.86 -20.29
C GLU A 248 -25.06 6.82 -19.24
N LEU A 249 -24.12 6.39 -18.39
CA LEU A 249 -24.38 5.40 -17.34
C LEU A 249 -25.26 5.96 -16.23
N ALA A 250 -25.05 7.20 -15.81
CA ALA A 250 -25.83 7.85 -14.74
C ALA A 250 -27.32 8.02 -15.10
N ARG A 251 -27.67 8.02 -16.41
CA ARG A 251 -29.07 7.98 -16.86
C ARG A 251 -29.73 6.61 -16.68
N GLN A 252 -28.91 5.54 -16.64
CA GLN A 252 -29.39 4.17 -16.49
C GLN A 252 -29.37 3.73 -15.02
N TYR A 253 -28.43 4.27 -14.22
CA TYR A 253 -28.23 3.92 -12.83
C TYR A 253 -28.36 5.14 -11.94
N GLU A 254 -29.56 5.33 -11.39
CA GLU A 254 -29.88 6.46 -10.53
C GLU A 254 -28.99 6.44 -9.27
N GLY A 255 -28.46 7.60 -8.90
CA GLY A 255 -27.60 7.73 -7.70
C GLY A 255 -26.19 7.18 -7.87
N MET A 256 -25.73 6.87 -9.09
CA MET A 256 -24.38 6.40 -9.36
C MET A 256 -23.32 7.37 -8.83
N PRO A 257 -22.49 6.96 -7.83
CA PRO A 257 -21.49 7.84 -7.25
C PRO A 257 -20.31 8.04 -8.20
N HIS A 258 -19.70 9.24 -8.13
CA HIS A 258 -18.50 9.56 -8.92
C HIS A 258 -17.62 10.58 -8.20
N TYR A 259 -16.41 10.72 -8.71
CA TYR A 259 -15.45 11.73 -8.30
C TYR A 259 -14.87 12.38 -9.57
N THR A 260 -15.08 13.68 -9.72
CA THR A 260 -14.52 14.44 -10.84
C THR A 260 -13.00 14.48 -10.73
N ILE A 261 -12.30 14.05 -11.77
CA ILE A 261 -10.85 14.09 -11.88
C ILE A 261 -10.39 15.38 -12.54
N ASP A 262 -11.01 15.71 -13.66
CA ASP A 262 -10.79 16.94 -14.44
C ASP A 262 -12.05 17.27 -15.23
N SER A 263 -11.97 18.22 -16.17
CA SER A 263 -13.11 18.64 -17.01
C SER A 263 -13.64 17.56 -17.96
N GLU A 264 -12.86 16.50 -18.19
CA GLU A 264 -13.15 15.47 -19.21
C GLU A 264 -13.31 14.06 -18.62
N HIS A 265 -12.95 13.87 -17.32
CA HIS A 265 -12.90 12.55 -16.73
C HIS A 265 -13.57 12.45 -15.36
N GLU A 266 -14.31 11.37 -15.17
CA GLU A 266 -14.92 10.96 -13.91
C GLU A 266 -14.36 9.62 -13.43
N LYS A 267 -14.18 9.47 -12.12
CA LYS A 267 -13.78 8.21 -11.48
C LYS A 267 -14.99 7.59 -10.77
N ILE A 268 -15.30 6.34 -11.11
CA ILE A 268 -16.45 5.61 -10.58
C ILE A 268 -15.97 4.60 -9.54
N PRO A 269 -16.57 4.51 -8.32
CA PRO A 269 -16.21 3.51 -7.34
C PRO A 269 -16.43 2.08 -7.85
N ALA A 270 -15.35 1.28 -7.91
CA ALA A 270 -15.44 -0.11 -8.36
C ALA A 270 -16.32 -0.97 -7.43
N GLY A 271 -16.27 -0.72 -6.11
CA GLY A 271 -17.13 -1.42 -5.14
C GLY A 271 -18.61 -1.24 -5.48
N TRP A 272 -19.05 -0.01 -5.78
CA TRP A 272 -20.43 0.24 -6.19
C TRP A 272 -20.81 -0.51 -7.47
N LEU A 273 -19.89 -0.54 -8.47
CA LEU A 273 -20.15 -1.26 -9.73
C LEU A 273 -20.29 -2.77 -9.53
N ILE A 274 -19.62 -3.34 -8.52
CA ILE A 274 -19.69 -4.77 -8.21
C ILE A 274 -20.98 -5.12 -7.46
N GLU A 275 -21.53 -4.18 -6.70
CA GLU A 275 -22.75 -4.36 -5.92
C GLU A 275 -24.04 -4.22 -6.77
N GLN A 276 -23.95 -3.71 -8.03
CA GLN A 276 -25.07 -3.62 -8.96
C GLN A 276 -25.26 -4.91 -9.75
#